data_68017c4eee4c6a15f6e02c0b9aae3e42
#
_entry.id   68017c4eee4c6a15f6e02c0b9aae3e42
#
_cell.length_a   1.000
_cell.length_b   1.000
_cell.length_c   1.000
_cell.angle_alpha   90.00
_cell.angle_beta   90.00
_cell.angle_gamma   90.00
#
_symmetry.space_group_name_H-M   'P 1'
#
loop_
_entity.id
_entity.type
_entity.pdbx_description
1 polymer ?
#
loop_
_entity_poly.entity_id
_entity_poly.type
_entity_poly.pdbx_seq_one_letter_code
_entity_poly.pdbx_strand_id
1 'polypeptide(L)'
;MQDGWTDLARRIKSRLGALPADKRTKENMIAAFEEADFEKMEEIRGRCNTLVEDPATAVNLKAWYGQLCKRPCFHDEYLQAFNEPSITLVDTDGKGVDAITERACALAMWSTSLIVLSTRRASKLALS
;
A
#
# COMPACT_ATOMS: atom_id res chain seq x y z
N MET A 1 -20.24 5.90 10.32
CA MET A 1 -18.83 6.05 9.93
C MET A 1 -18.44 4.79 9.15
N GLN A 2 -17.98 4.92 7.92
CA GLN A 2 -17.53 3.76 7.13
C GLN A 2 -16.00 3.76 7.23
N ASP A 3 -15.47 2.84 8.00
CA ASP A 3 -14.02 2.61 8.03
C ASP A 3 -13.60 1.60 6.93
N GLY A 4 -12.31 1.55 6.64
CA GLY A 4 -11.79 0.69 5.57
C GLY A 4 -11.98 -0.81 5.83
N TRP A 5 -12.13 -1.22 7.09
CA TRP A 5 -12.42 -2.61 7.46
C TRP A 5 -13.85 -2.99 7.11
N THR A 6 -14.79 -2.11 7.48
CA THR A 6 -16.23 -2.30 7.19
C THR A 6 -16.49 -2.34 5.70
N ASP A 7 -15.79 -1.53 4.91
CA ASP A 7 -15.93 -1.49 3.45
C ASP A 7 -15.49 -2.80 2.80
N LEU A 8 -14.30 -3.31 3.14
CA LEU A 8 -13.82 -4.58 2.62
C LEU A 8 -14.74 -5.75 3.02
N ALA A 9 -15.13 -5.83 4.29
CA ALA A 9 -16.02 -6.87 4.77
C ALA A 9 -17.38 -6.85 4.02
N ARG A 10 -17.91 -5.66 3.73
CA ARG A 10 -19.14 -5.50 2.96
C ARG A 10 -18.97 -5.99 1.52
N ARG A 11 -17.88 -5.65 0.84
CA ARG A 11 -17.57 -6.09 -0.52
C ARG A 11 -17.50 -7.62 -0.60
N ILE A 12 -16.76 -8.24 0.31
CA ILE A 12 -16.64 -9.70 0.42
C ILE A 12 -18.03 -10.33 0.64
N LYS A 13 -18.78 -9.82 1.62
CA LYS A 13 -20.12 -10.32 1.93
C LYS A 13 -21.08 -10.20 0.75
N SER A 14 -21.04 -9.09 0.03
CA SER A 14 -21.86 -8.86 -1.16
C SER A 14 -21.55 -9.89 -2.26
N ARG A 15 -20.27 -10.12 -2.56
CA ARG A 15 -19.87 -11.09 -3.57
C ARG A 15 -20.19 -12.54 -3.18
N LEU A 16 -19.92 -12.91 -1.95
CA LEU A 16 -20.27 -14.24 -1.44
C LEU A 16 -21.80 -14.46 -1.43
N GLY A 17 -22.57 -13.43 -1.12
CA GLY A 17 -24.03 -13.48 -1.16
C GLY A 17 -24.60 -13.60 -2.57
N ALA A 18 -23.91 -13.06 -3.58
CA ALA A 18 -24.31 -13.16 -4.98
C ALA A 18 -24.03 -14.56 -5.58
N LEU A 19 -23.19 -15.38 -4.96
CA LEU A 19 -22.94 -16.75 -5.44
C LEU A 19 -24.16 -17.63 -5.19
N PRO A 20 -24.68 -18.31 -6.25
CA PRO A 20 -25.73 -19.32 -6.10
C PRO A 20 -25.31 -20.43 -5.13
N ALA A 21 -26.27 -21.03 -4.43
CA ALA A 21 -25.98 -22.02 -3.39
C ALA A 21 -25.19 -23.25 -3.92
N ASP A 22 -25.50 -23.66 -5.14
CA ASP A 22 -24.83 -24.76 -5.85
C ASP A 22 -23.38 -24.43 -6.28
N LYS A 23 -23.02 -23.14 -6.35
CA LYS A 23 -21.69 -22.65 -6.72
C LYS A 23 -20.85 -22.18 -5.52
N ARG A 24 -21.28 -22.40 -4.30
CA ARG A 24 -20.54 -22.04 -3.09
C ARG A 24 -19.47 -23.08 -2.74
N THR A 25 -18.60 -23.37 -3.67
CA THR A 25 -17.42 -24.18 -3.44
C THR A 25 -16.32 -23.36 -2.78
N LYS A 26 -15.34 -24.03 -2.17
CA LYS A 26 -14.19 -23.35 -1.54
C LYS A 26 -13.44 -22.48 -2.54
N GLU A 27 -13.24 -22.97 -3.75
CA GLU A 27 -12.54 -22.30 -4.83
C GLU A 27 -13.27 -21.02 -5.25
N ASN A 28 -14.58 -21.09 -5.45
CA ASN A 28 -15.39 -19.92 -5.82
C ASN A 28 -15.46 -18.89 -4.69
N MET A 29 -15.42 -19.32 -3.43
CA MET A 29 -15.39 -18.40 -2.30
C MET A 29 -14.04 -17.69 -2.21
N ILE A 30 -12.93 -18.39 -2.45
CA ILE A 30 -11.59 -17.78 -2.52
C ILE A 30 -11.52 -16.78 -3.67
N ALA A 31 -11.98 -17.15 -4.87
CA ALA A 31 -11.99 -16.25 -6.01
C ALA A 31 -12.82 -14.98 -5.74
N ALA A 32 -13.99 -15.11 -5.14
CA ALA A 32 -14.82 -13.95 -4.77
C ALA A 32 -14.13 -13.03 -3.74
N PHE A 33 -13.36 -13.61 -2.82
CA PHE A 33 -12.56 -12.86 -1.85
C PHE A 33 -11.41 -12.12 -2.57
N GLU A 34 -10.66 -12.79 -3.41
CA GLU A 34 -9.53 -12.21 -4.17
C GLU A 34 -9.98 -11.07 -5.08
N GLU A 35 -11.13 -11.22 -5.75
CA GLU A 35 -11.70 -10.16 -6.57
C GLU A 35 -12.09 -8.93 -5.73
N ALA A 36 -12.72 -9.13 -4.56
CA ALA A 36 -13.08 -8.03 -3.67
C ALA A 36 -11.85 -7.29 -3.15
N ASP A 37 -10.80 -8.03 -2.79
CA ASP A 37 -9.52 -7.48 -2.36
C ASP A 37 -8.84 -6.71 -3.50
N PHE A 38 -8.79 -7.29 -4.69
CA PHE A 38 -8.20 -6.64 -5.87
C PHE A 38 -8.88 -5.31 -6.19
N GLU A 39 -10.21 -5.27 -6.24
CA GLU A 39 -10.96 -4.03 -6.47
C GLU A 39 -10.66 -2.96 -5.43
N LYS A 40 -10.61 -3.36 -4.16
CA LYS A 40 -10.29 -2.41 -3.08
C LYS A 40 -8.86 -1.90 -3.20
N MET A 41 -7.91 -2.76 -3.55
CA MET A 41 -6.52 -2.36 -3.72
C MET A 41 -6.32 -1.48 -4.97
N GLU A 42 -7.09 -1.68 -6.04
CA GLU A 42 -7.08 -0.77 -7.20
C GLU A 42 -7.60 0.62 -6.84
N GLU A 43 -8.66 0.70 -6.04
CA GLU A 43 -9.16 1.98 -5.51
C GLU A 43 -8.09 2.70 -4.69
N ILE A 44 -7.39 1.98 -3.80
CA ILE A 44 -6.31 2.52 -2.98
C ILE A 44 -5.12 2.98 -3.84
N ARG A 45 -4.71 2.19 -4.84
CA ARG A 45 -3.67 2.57 -5.81
C ARG A 45 -4.07 3.79 -6.64
N GLY A 46 -5.34 3.88 -7.02
CA GLY A 46 -5.90 5.04 -7.71
C GLY A 46 -5.77 6.34 -6.91
N ARG A 47 -5.94 6.28 -5.59
CA ARG A 47 -5.75 7.45 -4.71
C ARG A 47 -4.33 8.01 -4.77
N CYS A 48 -3.30 7.17 -4.94
CA CYS A 48 -1.92 7.65 -5.10
C CYS A 48 -1.80 8.57 -6.33
N ASN A 49 -2.43 8.21 -7.46
CA ASN A 49 -2.40 9.03 -8.67
C ASN A 49 -3.20 10.33 -8.53
N THR A 50 -4.23 10.34 -7.69
CA THR A 50 -5.11 11.51 -7.52
C THR A 50 -4.55 12.52 -6.53
N LEU A 51 -3.88 12.05 -5.47
CA LEU A 51 -3.48 12.87 -4.32
C LEU A 51 -2.01 13.26 -4.34
N VAL A 52 -1.16 12.56 -5.09
CA VAL A 52 0.28 12.83 -5.19
C VAL A 52 0.55 13.48 -6.55
N GLU A 53 1.15 14.67 -6.53
CA GLU A 53 1.36 15.49 -7.73
C GLU A 53 2.48 14.93 -8.63
N ASP A 54 3.56 14.42 -8.03
CA ASP A 54 4.65 13.80 -8.79
C ASP A 54 4.32 12.36 -9.20
N PRO A 55 4.23 12.06 -10.51
CA PRO A 55 3.84 10.72 -10.98
C PRO A 55 4.81 9.60 -10.56
N ALA A 56 6.11 9.89 -10.47
CA ALA A 56 7.10 8.90 -10.06
C ALA A 56 6.93 8.52 -8.59
N THR A 57 6.74 9.51 -7.73
CA THR A 57 6.43 9.31 -6.31
C THR A 57 5.10 8.57 -6.14
N ALA A 58 4.07 8.93 -6.92
CA ALA A 58 2.77 8.25 -6.88
C ALA A 58 2.89 6.76 -7.21
N VAL A 59 3.68 6.38 -8.22
CA VAL A 59 3.92 4.97 -8.59
C VAL A 59 4.63 4.21 -7.46
N ASN A 60 5.65 4.80 -6.85
CA ASN A 60 6.43 4.18 -5.78
C ASN A 60 5.64 4.03 -4.47
N LEU A 61 4.60 4.83 -4.25
CA LEU A 61 3.71 4.73 -3.09
C LEU A 61 2.63 3.66 -3.23
N LYS A 62 2.40 3.10 -4.41
CA LYS A 62 1.38 2.07 -4.63
C LYS A 62 1.71 0.77 -3.91
N ALA A 63 0.72 0.21 -3.24
CA ALA A 63 0.83 -1.09 -2.59
C ALA A 63 0.41 -2.21 -3.55
N TRP A 64 1.33 -3.14 -3.84
CA TRP A 64 1.13 -4.27 -4.76
C TRP A 64 0.86 -5.60 -4.05
N TYR A 65 0.34 -5.55 -2.84
CA TYR A 65 -0.06 -6.70 -2.03
C TYR A 65 -1.54 -6.57 -1.64
N GLY A 66 -2.17 -7.69 -1.29
CA GLY A 66 -3.55 -7.69 -0.81
C GLY A 66 -3.71 -6.94 0.51
N GLN A 67 -4.88 -6.34 0.74
CA GLN A 67 -5.12 -5.46 1.90
C GLN A 67 -4.87 -6.18 3.23
N LEU A 68 -5.21 -7.46 3.32
CA LEU A 68 -5.06 -8.24 4.55
C LEU A 68 -3.69 -8.92 4.71
N CYS A 69 -2.80 -8.81 3.71
CA CYS A 69 -1.45 -9.37 3.79
C CYS A 69 -0.55 -8.62 4.79
N LYS A 70 -0.88 -7.37 5.10
CA LYS A 70 -0.18 -6.55 6.08
C LYS A 70 -1.19 -5.81 6.94
N ARG A 71 -0.77 -5.31 8.11
CA ARG A 71 -1.62 -4.47 8.95
C ARG A 71 -1.96 -3.18 8.19
N PRO A 72 -3.22 -2.92 7.86
CA PRO A 72 -3.61 -1.67 7.24
C PRO A 72 -3.48 -0.52 8.24
N CYS A 73 -2.91 0.58 7.76
CA CYS A 73 -2.89 1.86 8.46
C CYS A 73 -3.77 2.83 7.69
N PHE A 74 -4.72 3.44 8.38
CA PHE A 74 -5.64 4.41 7.80
C PHE A 74 -5.22 5.81 8.25
N HIS A 75 -4.86 6.66 7.30
CA HIS A 75 -4.49 8.04 7.54
C HIS A 75 -4.92 8.90 6.35
N ASP A 76 -5.59 10.01 6.62
CA ASP A 76 -6.18 10.82 5.56
C ASP A 76 -5.17 11.74 4.87
N GLU A 77 -4.11 12.14 5.57
CA GLU A 77 -3.12 13.13 5.12
C GLU A 77 -1.78 12.53 4.66
N TYR A 78 -1.63 11.20 4.73
CA TYR A 78 -0.33 10.55 4.42
C TYR A 78 0.13 10.77 2.99
N LEU A 79 -0.77 10.62 2.01
CA LEU A 79 -0.41 10.76 0.59
C LEU A 79 -0.13 12.21 0.22
N GLN A 80 -0.92 13.15 0.72
CA GLN A 80 -0.77 14.58 0.46
C GLN A 80 0.55 15.13 1.04
N ALA A 81 1.07 14.52 2.10
CA ALA A 81 2.34 14.93 2.68
C ALA A 81 3.51 14.87 1.67
N PHE A 82 3.44 13.98 0.68
CA PHE A 82 4.46 13.87 -0.37
C PHE A 82 4.44 15.01 -1.41
N ASN A 83 3.45 15.91 -1.36
CA ASN A 83 3.43 17.13 -2.16
C ASN A 83 4.21 18.27 -1.48
N GLU A 84 4.60 18.09 -0.21
CA GLU A 84 5.38 19.10 0.52
C GLU A 84 6.85 19.09 0.06
N PRO A 85 7.45 20.26 -0.21
CA PRO A 85 8.84 20.35 -0.68
C PRO A 85 9.88 19.79 0.30
N SER A 86 9.51 19.70 1.57
CA SER A 86 10.37 19.19 2.65
C SER A 86 10.35 17.66 2.77
N ILE A 87 9.46 16.98 2.04
CA ILE A 87 9.30 15.53 2.12
C ILE A 87 9.77 14.89 0.82
N THR A 88 10.70 13.97 0.94
CA THR A 88 11.26 13.23 -0.21
C THR A 88 11.06 11.73 0.00
N LEU A 89 10.45 11.09 -0.98
CA LEU A 89 10.41 9.62 -1.05
C LEU A 89 11.72 9.10 -1.65
N VAL A 90 12.42 8.26 -0.91
CA VAL A 90 13.65 7.63 -1.39
C VAL A 90 13.38 6.15 -1.63
N ASP A 91 13.49 5.72 -2.88
CA ASP A 91 13.46 4.31 -3.24
C ASP A 91 14.88 3.74 -3.16
N THR A 92 15.06 2.72 -2.35
CA THR A 92 16.35 2.05 -2.16
C THR A 92 16.48 0.79 -3.00
N ASP A 93 15.55 0.53 -3.90
CA ASP A 93 15.47 -0.72 -4.70
C ASP A 93 15.57 -1.99 -3.81
N GLY A 94 14.95 -1.92 -2.64
CA GLY A 94 14.95 -3.02 -1.67
C GLY A 94 16.25 -3.25 -0.91
N LYS A 95 17.29 -2.45 -1.14
CA LYS A 95 18.58 -2.57 -0.47
C LYS A 95 18.56 -2.02 0.95
N GLY A 96 17.63 -1.07 1.21
CA GLY A 96 17.52 -0.43 2.51
C GLY A 96 18.53 0.70 2.70
N VAL A 97 18.78 1.03 3.96
CA VAL A 97 19.68 2.09 4.39
C VAL A 97 20.98 1.47 4.87
N ASP A 98 22.13 1.96 4.41
CA ASP A 98 23.44 1.43 4.78
C ASP A 98 23.88 1.90 6.18
N ALA A 99 23.66 3.17 6.48
CA ALA A 99 23.99 3.73 7.78
C ALA A 99 23.10 4.92 8.14
N ILE A 100 22.87 5.11 9.42
CA ILE A 100 22.23 6.29 9.98
C ILE A 100 23.26 7.01 10.86
N THR A 101 23.48 8.27 10.57
CA THR A 101 24.34 9.16 11.34
C THR A 101 23.49 10.17 12.11
N GLU A 102 24.09 10.98 12.98
CA GLU A 102 23.37 12.00 13.74
C GLU A 102 22.61 13.03 12.86
N ARG A 103 23.02 13.21 11.62
CA ARG A 103 22.47 14.25 10.72
C ARG A 103 22.06 13.76 9.34
N ALA A 104 22.33 12.50 9.01
CA ALA A 104 22.11 12.00 7.68
C ALA A 104 21.78 10.51 7.64
N CYS A 105 21.12 10.11 6.56
CA CYS A 105 20.95 8.73 6.17
C CYS A 105 21.85 8.45 4.97
N ALA A 106 22.75 7.47 5.09
CA ALA A 106 23.62 7.05 4.01
C ALA A 106 22.98 5.90 3.24
N LEU A 107 22.99 6.02 1.93
CA LEU A 107 22.56 5.04 0.95
C LEU A 107 23.76 4.74 0.04
N ALA A 108 23.83 3.57 -0.55
CA ALA A 108 24.97 3.06 -1.32
C ALA A 108 25.66 4.05 -2.27
N MET A 109 24.95 5.07 -2.73
CA MET A 109 25.48 6.05 -3.70
C MET A 109 25.41 7.51 -3.25
N TRP A 110 24.75 7.82 -2.12
CA TRP A 110 24.57 9.21 -1.68
C TRP A 110 24.14 9.30 -0.21
N SER A 111 24.30 10.47 0.36
CA SER A 111 23.90 10.78 1.73
C SER A 111 22.94 11.95 1.73
N THR A 112 21.84 11.82 2.42
CA THR A 112 20.80 12.87 2.55
C THR A 112 20.72 13.35 3.97
N SER A 113 20.85 14.66 4.18
CA SER A 113 20.62 15.29 5.47
C SER A 113 19.15 15.21 5.86
N LEU A 114 18.84 14.78 7.08
CA LEU A 114 17.50 14.51 7.54
C LEU A 114 17.21 15.23 8.86
N ILE A 115 15.97 15.74 8.98
CA ILE A 115 15.41 16.18 10.27
C ILE A 115 14.62 15.02 10.89
N VAL A 116 13.87 14.28 10.06
CA VAL A 116 13.07 13.12 10.47
C VAL A 116 13.23 12.01 9.42
N LEU A 117 13.44 10.79 9.87
CA LEU A 117 13.44 9.60 9.02
C LEU A 117 12.24 8.73 9.34
N SER A 118 11.41 8.45 8.32
CA SER A 118 10.39 7.41 8.38
C SER A 118 10.76 6.29 7.43
N THR A 119 10.91 5.06 7.94
CA THR A 119 11.28 3.90 7.13
C THR A 119 10.09 2.97 6.94
N ARG A 120 9.87 2.52 5.71
CA ARG A 120 8.91 1.47 5.37
C ARG A 120 9.67 0.24 4.91
N ARG A 121 9.47 -0.87 5.59
CA ARG A 121 10.02 -2.16 5.15
C ARG A 121 9.18 -2.73 4.01
N ALA A 122 9.70 -2.74 2.80
CA ALA A 122 9.12 -3.50 1.70
C ALA A 122 9.47 -4.98 1.88
N SER A 123 8.51 -5.82 2.20
CA SER A 123 8.69 -7.26 2.07
C SER A 123 8.33 -7.66 0.64
N LYS A 124 9.31 -8.07 -0.15
CA LYS A 124 9.04 -8.85 -1.37
C LYS A 124 8.47 -10.19 -0.91
N LEU A 125 7.18 -10.41 -1.08
CA LEU A 125 6.64 -11.75 -1.18
C LEU A 125 7.00 -12.22 -2.59
N ALA A 126 8.05 -13.01 -2.70
CA ALA A 126 8.26 -13.83 -3.88
C ALA A 126 7.14 -14.88 -3.86
N LEU A 127 6.18 -14.74 -4.75
CA LEU A 127 5.33 -15.84 -5.16
C LEU A 127 6.20 -16.73 -6.06
N SER A 128 6.70 -17.80 -5.51
CA SER A 128 7.22 -18.95 -6.26
C SER A 128 6.08 -19.84 -6.66
#